data_2d422a34dde59a1f0d0fd43b3e82d82a
#
_entry.id   2d422a34dde59a1f0d0fd43b3e82d82a
#
_cell.length_a   1.000
_cell.length_b   1.000
_cell.length_c   1.000
_cell.angle_alpha   90.00
_cell.angle_beta   90.00
_cell.angle_gamma   90.00
#
_symmetry.space_group_name_H-M   'P 1'
#
loop_
_entity.id
_entity.type
_entity.pdbx_description
1 polymer ?
#
loop_
_entity_poly.entity_id
_entity_poly.type
_entity_poly.pdbx_seq_one_letter_code
_entity_poly.pdbx_strand_id
1 'polypeptide(L)'
;NTNPQVFNGNVGGLLIPVGSSASGATVIATDGTAQSAETTPTLTNKTLSPTRIADVVPLSYGFLQQSTPDVEGYVRRLIANTFAAKMDEQILVGSGSGGQVQGILGTSGINSVSNGGTEVDYDNFLSALSELGADNVDLTNLSFIVPSSNVDNLASTVKFTSTASPLLDLKAEQGGKIGEIMGYPVYA
;
A
#
# COMPACT_ATOMS: atom_id res chain seq x y z
N ASN A 1 -1.48 15.07 -2.67
CA ASN A 1 -2.58 15.36 -1.71
C ASN A 1 -3.77 14.47 -2.01
N THR A 2 -3.64 13.19 -1.72
CA THR A 2 -4.79 12.26 -1.75
C THR A 2 -5.51 12.37 -0.41
N ASN A 3 -6.39 13.37 -0.30
CA ASN A 3 -7.34 13.40 0.80
C ASN A 3 -8.32 12.25 0.57
N PRO A 4 -8.40 11.23 1.43
CA PRO A 4 -9.32 10.12 1.24
C PRO A 4 -10.76 10.67 1.25
N GLN A 5 -11.47 10.45 0.15
CA GLN A 5 -12.89 10.81 0.10
C GLN A 5 -13.70 9.73 0.81
N VAL A 6 -14.40 10.13 1.85
CA VAL A 6 -15.30 9.24 2.60
C VAL A 6 -16.71 9.39 2.04
N PHE A 7 -17.22 8.33 1.44
CA PHE A 7 -18.59 8.25 0.92
C PHE A 7 -19.50 7.59 1.95
N ASN A 8 -20.27 8.37 2.69
CA ASN A 8 -21.20 7.87 3.70
C ASN A 8 -22.56 7.52 3.09
N GLY A 9 -23.17 6.43 3.55
CA GLY A 9 -24.53 6.05 3.22
C GLY A 9 -24.73 5.38 1.86
N ASN A 10 -23.68 4.91 1.21
CA ASN A 10 -23.80 4.21 -0.06
C ASN A 10 -24.17 2.73 0.14
N VAL A 11 -25.33 2.33 -0.37
CA VAL A 11 -25.81 0.94 -0.35
C VAL A 11 -25.69 0.40 -1.78
N GLY A 12 -24.58 -0.27 -2.08
CA GLY A 12 -24.29 -0.82 -3.41
C GLY A 12 -22.94 -0.38 -3.97
N GLY A 13 -22.66 -0.70 -5.23
CA GLY A 13 -21.42 -0.30 -5.89
C GLY A 13 -21.38 1.20 -6.20
N LEU A 14 -20.28 1.86 -5.87
CA LEU A 14 -20.02 3.25 -6.24
C LEU A 14 -19.17 3.27 -7.52
N LEU A 15 -19.65 3.98 -8.54
CA LEU A 15 -18.91 4.21 -9.78
C LEU A 15 -18.07 5.48 -9.66
N ILE A 16 -16.76 5.35 -9.75
CA ILE A 16 -15.84 6.49 -9.76
C ILE A 16 -15.25 6.63 -11.16
N PRO A 17 -15.44 7.77 -11.84
CA PRO A 17 -14.81 8.02 -13.13
C PRO A 17 -13.30 8.27 -12.92
N VAL A 18 -12.48 7.54 -13.66
CA VAL A 18 -11.02 7.67 -13.65
C VAL A 18 -10.55 8.03 -15.06
N GLY A 19 -9.77 9.09 -15.17
CA GLY A 19 -9.12 9.44 -16.43
C GLY A 19 -8.04 8.43 -16.77
N SER A 20 -8.13 7.79 -17.94
CA SER A 20 -7.14 6.81 -18.41
C SER A 20 -6.13 7.42 -19.40
N SER A 21 -6.39 8.61 -19.92
CA SER A 21 -5.45 9.35 -20.76
C SER A 21 -5.53 10.84 -20.50
N ALA A 22 -4.40 11.53 -20.55
CA ALA A 22 -4.33 12.98 -20.48
C ALA A 22 -4.52 13.59 -21.89
N SER A 23 -5.05 14.81 -21.97
CA SER A 23 -5.01 15.59 -23.21
C SER A 23 -3.57 16.00 -23.50
N GLY A 24 -3.11 15.79 -24.73
CA GLY A 24 -1.78 16.21 -25.18
C GLY A 24 -1.79 17.71 -25.55
N ALA A 25 -0.85 18.49 -24.99
CA ALA A 25 -0.56 19.83 -25.46
C ALA A 25 0.52 19.78 -26.54
N THR A 26 0.27 20.42 -27.68
CA THR A 26 1.25 20.50 -28.78
C THR A 26 1.78 21.94 -28.90
N VAL A 27 3.08 22.10 -29.11
CA VAL A 27 3.69 23.38 -29.42
C VAL A 27 3.53 23.63 -30.91
N ILE A 28 2.86 24.75 -31.27
CA ILE A 28 2.68 25.19 -32.65
C ILE A 28 3.88 26.04 -33.01
N ALA A 29 4.71 25.57 -33.94
CA ALA A 29 5.94 26.24 -34.35
C ALA A 29 5.74 27.43 -35.32
N THR A 30 4.61 27.50 -36.02
CA THR A 30 4.34 28.52 -37.02
C THR A 30 2.90 28.99 -36.95
N ASP A 31 2.69 30.30 -36.95
CA ASP A 31 1.36 30.89 -36.98
C ASP A 31 0.59 30.50 -38.25
N GLY A 32 -0.66 30.07 -38.09
CA GLY A 32 -1.50 29.59 -39.19
C GLY A 32 -1.43 28.07 -39.45
N THR A 33 -0.62 27.33 -38.69
CA THR A 33 -0.64 25.86 -38.75
C THR A 33 -1.84 25.32 -37.97
N ALA A 34 -2.63 24.43 -38.63
CA ALA A 34 -3.76 23.80 -37.96
C ALA A 34 -3.28 23.00 -36.76
N GLN A 35 -3.97 23.14 -35.63
CA GLN A 35 -3.71 22.34 -34.43
C GLN A 35 -3.85 20.86 -34.78
N SER A 36 -2.89 20.05 -34.36
CA SER A 36 -2.93 18.60 -34.44
C SER A 36 -4.18 18.04 -33.80
N ALA A 37 -4.67 16.90 -34.28
CA ALA A 37 -5.94 16.32 -33.89
C ALA A 37 -6.19 16.37 -32.38
N GLU A 38 -7.40 16.80 -32.01
CA GLU A 38 -7.89 16.91 -30.64
C GLU A 38 -7.78 15.56 -29.94
N THR A 39 -7.00 15.49 -28.88
CA THR A 39 -6.90 14.28 -28.07
C THR A 39 -8.05 14.28 -27.05
N THR A 40 -9.07 13.49 -27.31
CA THR A 40 -10.22 13.36 -26.39
C THR A 40 -9.79 12.54 -25.18
N PRO A 41 -9.86 13.08 -23.96
CA PRO A 41 -9.54 12.32 -22.75
C PRO A 41 -10.51 11.14 -22.57
N THR A 42 -9.97 9.96 -22.33
CA THR A 42 -10.79 8.75 -22.10
C THR A 42 -11.06 8.62 -20.61
N LEU A 43 -12.33 8.48 -20.25
CA LEU A 43 -12.77 8.22 -18.87
C LEU A 43 -13.22 6.78 -18.76
N THR A 44 -12.69 6.07 -17.78
CA THR A 44 -13.13 4.72 -17.39
C THR A 44 -13.79 4.76 -16.02
N ASN A 45 -14.76 3.88 -15.79
CA ASN A 45 -15.43 3.78 -14.50
C ASN A 45 -14.79 2.68 -13.67
N LYS A 46 -14.36 3.00 -12.45
CA LYS A 46 -14.01 2.01 -11.43
C LYS A 46 -15.19 1.83 -10.48
N THR A 47 -15.62 0.58 -10.30
CA THR A 47 -16.70 0.23 -9.37
C THR A 47 -16.10 -0.17 -8.03
N LEU A 48 -16.48 0.53 -6.98
CA LEU A 48 -16.18 0.14 -5.60
C LEU A 48 -17.36 -0.67 -5.06
N SER A 49 -17.14 -1.95 -4.80
CA SER A 49 -18.13 -2.83 -4.22
C SER A 49 -17.78 -3.11 -2.75
N PRO A 50 -18.69 -2.86 -1.79
CA PRO A 50 -18.43 -3.17 -0.39
C PRO A 50 -18.31 -4.68 -0.19
N THR A 51 -17.30 -5.12 0.53
CA THR A 51 -17.11 -6.52 0.93
C THR A 51 -17.41 -6.69 2.42
N ARG A 52 -17.82 -7.89 2.80
CA ARG A 52 -18.18 -8.21 4.18
C ARG A 52 -17.11 -9.10 4.80
N ILE A 53 -16.60 -8.67 5.95
CA ILE A 53 -15.75 -9.50 6.82
C ILE A 53 -16.63 -9.95 7.98
N ALA A 54 -16.64 -11.24 8.31
CA ALA A 54 -17.36 -11.81 9.44
C ALA A 54 -16.48 -12.81 10.18
N ASP A 55 -16.61 -12.83 11.49
CA ASP A 55 -15.96 -13.78 12.38
C ASP A 55 -16.96 -14.30 13.41
N VAL A 56 -16.80 -15.54 13.85
CA VAL A 56 -17.67 -16.18 14.84
C VAL A 56 -16.79 -16.94 15.83
N VAL A 57 -16.80 -16.50 17.07
CA VAL A 57 -16.05 -17.15 18.16
C VAL A 57 -17.03 -17.93 19.04
N PRO A 58 -17.12 -19.28 18.96
CA PRO A 58 -17.96 -20.06 19.83
C PRO A 58 -17.36 -20.14 21.25
N LEU A 59 -18.12 -19.80 22.25
CA LEU A 59 -17.74 -19.91 23.66
C LEU A 59 -18.65 -20.92 24.36
N SER A 60 -18.06 -21.83 25.16
CA SER A 60 -18.86 -22.74 25.97
C SER A 60 -19.44 -22.02 27.19
N TYR A 61 -20.67 -22.34 27.54
CA TYR A 61 -21.34 -21.77 28.71
C TYR A 61 -20.60 -22.09 30.02
N GLY A 62 -20.03 -23.30 30.14
CA GLY A 62 -19.22 -23.70 31.29
C GLY A 62 -17.96 -22.85 31.44
N PHE A 63 -17.33 -22.47 30.33
CA PHE A 63 -16.16 -21.58 30.35
C PHE A 63 -16.54 -20.16 30.85
N LEU A 64 -17.69 -19.64 30.44
CA LEU A 64 -18.20 -18.34 30.90
C LEU A 64 -18.52 -18.33 32.40
N GLN A 65 -19.01 -19.46 32.97
CA GLN A 65 -19.32 -19.55 34.40
C GLN A 65 -18.10 -19.76 35.30
N GLN A 66 -17.07 -20.46 34.81
CA GLN A 66 -15.91 -20.83 35.60
C GLN A 66 -14.73 -19.84 35.48
N SER A 67 -14.77 -18.95 34.53
CA SER A 67 -13.70 -18.00 34.31
C SER A 67 -13.90 -16.71 35.12
N THR A 68 -12.80 -16.10 35.48
CA THR A 68 -12.72 -14.80 36.16
C THR A 68 -13.33 -13.69 35.29
N PRO A 69 -13.84 -12.59 35.85
CA PRO A 69 -14.86 -11.70 35.24
C PRO A 69 -14.51 -10.96 33.94
N ASP A 70 -13.37 -11.16 33.30
CA ASP A 70 -12.97 -10.39 32.10
C ASP A 70 -12.81 -11.21 30.81
N VAL A 71 -13.41 -12.39 30.71
CA VAL A 71 -13.35 -13.20 29.48
C VAL A 71 -14.02 -12.49 28.32
N GLU A 72 -15.10 -11.78 28.55
CA GLU A 72 -15.78 -11.02 27.51
C GLU A 72 -14.89 -9.91 26.94
N GLY A 73 -14.19 -9.18 27.79
CA GLY A 73 -13.23 -8.16 27.38
C GLY A 73 -12.05 -8.73 26.60
N TYR A 74 -11.58 -9.92 26.99
CA TYR A 74 -10.53 -10.63 26.25
C TYR A 74 -10.98 -11.04 24.84
N VAL A 75 -12.18 -11.64 24.74
CA VAL A 75 -12.73 -12.07 23.44
C VAL A 75 -13.00 -10.88 22.51
N ARG A 76 -13.51 -9.77 23.04
CA ARG A 76 -13.70 -8.54 22.26
C ARG A 76 -12.39 -8.02 21.70
N ARG A 77 -11.31 -8.02 22.47
CA ARG A 77 -9.97 -7.63 22.00
C ARG A 77 -9.43 -8.60 20.95
N LEU A 78 -9.63 -9.90 21.16
CA LEU A 78 -9.23 -10.92 20.19
C LEU A 78 -9.92 -10.70 18.83
N ILE A 79 -11.23 -10.53 18.84
CA ILE A 79 -12.00 -10.25 17.63
C ILE A 79 -11.51 -8.96 16.97
N ALA A 80 -11.34 -7.88 17.72
CA ALA A 80 -10.85 -6.61 17.17
C ALA A 80 -9.47 -6.74 16.50
N ASN A 81 -8.55 -7.46 17.11
CA ASN A 81 -7.23 -7.72 16.54
C ASN A 81 -7.30 -8.58 15.28
N THR A 82 -8.15 -9.61 15.27
CA THR A 82 -8.36 -10.46 14.08
C THR A 82 -8.93 -9.67 12.91
N PHE A 83 -9.90 -8.78 13.18
CA PHE A 83 -10.46 -7.90 12.16
C PHE A 83 -9.42 -6.92 11.62
N ALA A 84 -8.64 -6.28 12.50
CA ALA A 84 -7.58 -5.36 12.10
C ALA A 84 -6.55 -6.05 11.18
N ALA A 85 -6.03 -7.20 11.61
CA ALA A 85 -5.07 -7.98 10.81
C ALA A 85 -5.66 -8.41 9.45
N LYS A 86 -6.94 -8.82 9.43
CA LYS A 86 -7.59 -9.22 8.17
C LYS A 86 -7.87 -8.03 7.24
N MET A 87 -8.15 -6.86 7.78
CA MET A 87 -8.28 -5.64 6.98
C MET A 87 -6.94 -5.23 6.37
N ASP A 88 -5.86 -5.26 7.14
CA ASP A 88 -4.52 -4.94 6.65
C ASP A 88 -4.09 -5.91 5.54
N GLU A 89 -4.32 -7.21 5.74
CA GLU A 89 -4.07 -8.24 4.72
C GLU A 89 -4.84 -7.97 3.42
N GLN A 90 -6.15 -7.64 3.54
CA GLN A 90 -6.98 -7.35 2.36
C GLN A 90 -6.54 -6.10 1.62
N ILE A 91 -6.12 -5.06 2.33
CA ILE A 91 -5.63 -3.81 1.72
C ILE A 91 -4.33 -4.05 0.95
N LEU A 92 -3.42 -4.85 1.51
CA LEU A 92 -2.11 -5.08 0.90
C LEU A 92 -2.13 -6.15 -0.19
N VAL A 93 -2.72 -7.32 0.11
CA VAL A 93 -2.54 -8.55 -0.69
C VAL A 93 -3.87 -9.15 -1.19
N GLY A 94 -5.01 -8.48 -0.99
CA GLY A 94 -6.30 -9.00 -1.41
C GLY A 94 -6.33 -9.38 -2.90
N SER A 95 -6.93 -10.53 -3.22
CA SER A 95 -6.92 -11.09 -4.57
C SER A 95 -7.89 -10.44 -5.56
N GLY A 96 -8.84 -9.64 -5.10
CA GLY A 96 -9.91 -9.06 -5.92
C GLY A 96 -10.94 -10.07 -6.42
N SER A 97 -10.90 -11.32 -5.94
CA SER A 97 -11.82 -12.39 -6.33
C SER A 97 -12.38 -13.12 -5.11
N GLY A 98 -13.46 -13.87 -5.27
CA GLY A 98 -14.07 -14.64 -4.16
C GLY A 98 -14.61 -13.78 -3.01
N GLY A 99 -15.03 -12.54 -3.27
CA GLY A 99 -15.51 -11.62 -2.25
C GLY A 99 -14.38 -10.85 -1.51
N GLN A 100 -13.13 -10.96 -1.97
CA GLN A 100 -12.02 -10.19 -1.45
C GLN A 100 -11.86 -8.86 -2.19
N VAL A 101 -11.35 -7.85 -1.49
CA VAL A 101 -10.97 -6.57 -2.11
C VAL A 101 -9.70 -6.75 -2.91
N GLN A 102 -9.56 -6.03 -4.02
CA GLN A 102 -8.28 -5.95 -4.75
C GLN A 102 -7.25 -5.19 -3.91
N GLY A 103 -6.22 -5.90 -3.47
CA GLY A 103 -5.12 -5.32 -2.71
C GLY A 103 -4.17 -4.48 -3.58
N ILE A 104 -3.35 -3.66 -2.92
CA ILE A 104 -2.37 -2.81 -3.60
C ILE A 104 -1.42 -3.64 -4.44
N LEU A 105 -0.85 -4.72 -3.89
CA LEU A 105 0.11 -5.57 -4.59
C LEU A 105 -0.48 -6.34 -5.79
N GLY A 106 -1.79 -6.59 -5.78
CA GLY A 106 -2.50 -7.25 -6.89
C GLY A 106 -3.02 -6.30 -7.97
N THR A 107 -2.88 -4.99 -7.78
CA THR A 107 -3.38 -4.00 -8.73
C THR A 107 -2.49 -3.96 -9.97
N SER A 108 -3.10 -4.04 -11.15
CA SER A 108 -2.36 -3.91 -12.42
C SER A 108 -1.91 -2.45 -12.65
N GLY A 109 -0.71 -2.28 -13.21
CA GLY A 109 -0.16 -0.97 -13.55
C GLY A 109 0.62 -0.30 -12.41
N ILE A 110 0.90 -1.01 -11.32
CA ILE A 110 1.88 -0.59 -10.33
C ILE A 110 3.28 -1.02 -10.78
N ASN A 111 4.27 -0.18 -10.51
CA ASN A 111 5.65 -0.49 -10.80
C ASN A 111 6.16 -1.60 -9.87
N SER A 112 6.98 -2.48 -10.39
CA SER A 112 7.60 -3.55 -9.61
C SER A 112 9.05 -3.72 -10.00
N VAL A 113 9.93 -3.78 -9.02
CA VAL A 113 11.36 -4.06 -9.20
C VAL A 113 11.64 -5.48 -8.74
N SER A 114 12.22 -6.28 -9.64
CA SER A 114 12.62 -7.66 -9.32
C SER A 114 14.01 -7.65 -8.68
N ASN A 115 14.15 -8.30 -7.53
CA ASN A 115 15.44 -8.54 -6.90
C ASN A 115 16.16 -9.80 -7.39
N GLY A 116 15.65 -10.45 -8.45
CA GLY A 116 16.23 -11.68 -9.01
C GLY A 116 16.24 -12.89 -8.07
N GLY A 117 15.44 -12.87 -6.98
CA GLY A 117 15.40 -13.92 -5.96
C GLY A 117 16.53 -13.87 -4.95
N THR A 118 17.32 -12.81 -4.93
CA THR A 118 18.36 -12.51 -3.92
C THR A 118 17.80 -11.64 -2.81
N GLU A 119 18.61 -11.37 -1.79
CA GLU A 119 18.27 -10.41 -0.75
C GLU A 119 18.13 -9.00 -1.35
N VAL A 120 17.23 -8.21 -0.77
CA VAL A 120 17.00 -6.83 -1.21
C VAL A 120 18.22 -5.99 -0.81
N ASP A 121 18.83 -5.35 -1.78
CA ASP A 121 20.01 -4.49 -1.62
C ASP A 121 19.71 -3.01 -1.89
N TYR A 122 20.74 -2.17 -1.79
CA TYR A 122 20.62 -0.73 -2.02
C TYR A 122 20.16 -0.39 -3.44
N ASP A 123 20.63 -1.15 -4.44
CA ASP A 123 20.31 -0.91 -5.84
C ASP A 123 18.84 -1.18 -6.16
N ASN A 124 18.20 -2.11 -5.43
CA ASN A 124 16.76 -2.36 -5.56
C ASN A 124 15.92 -1.16 -5.10
N PHE A 125 16.31 -0.52 -4.00
CA PHE A 125 15.63 0.71 -3.53
C PHE A 125 15.86 1.88 -4.50
N LEU A 126 17.07 2.01 -5.01
CA LEU A 126 17.39 3.05 -5.98
C LEU A 126 16.61 2.86 -7.29
N SER A 127 16.51 1.62 -7.76
CA SER A 127 15.71 1.26 -8.93
C SER A 127 14.22 1.57 -8.73
N ALA A 128 13.68 1.27 -7.54
CA ALA A 128 12.29 1.60 -7.23
C ALA A 128 12.03 3.11 -7.25
N LEU A 129 12.94 3.92 -6.71
CA LEU A 129 12.84 5.38 -6.78
C LEU A 129 12.97 5.91 -8.21
N SER A 130 13.82 5.29 -9.03
CA SER A 130 13.98 5.64 -10.45
C SER A 130 12.71 5.38 -11.25
N GLU A 131 12.04 4.25 -11.03
CA GLU A 131 10.76 3.91 -11.66
C GLU A 131 9.67 4.95 -11.29
N LEU A 132 9.57 5.32 -10.01
CA LEU A 132 8.63 6.35 -9.57
C LEU A 132 8.95 7.73 -10.21
N GLY A 133 10.24 8.05 -10.35
CA GLY A 133 10.68 9.29 -11.00
C GLY A 133 10.34 9.31 -12.49
N ALA A 134 10.40 8.18 -13.18
CA ALA A 134 10.01 8.05 -14.59
C ALA A 134 8.51 8.36 -14.81
N ASP A 135 7.67 8.05 -13.82
CA ASP A 135 6.24 8.34 -13.84
C ASP A 135 5.86 9.74 -13.32
N ASN A 136 6.84 10.62 -13.10
CA ASN A 136 6.66 11.97 -12.55
C ASN A 136 5.93 11.99 -11.18
N VAL A 137 6.13 10.98 -10.36
CA VAL A 137 5.59 10.93 -8.99
C VAL A 137 6.41 11.86 -8.08
N ASP A 138 5.72 12.59 -7.20
CA ASP A 138 6.38 13.42 -6.20
C ASP A 138 7.12 12.55 -5.17
N LEU A 139 8.44 12.62 -5.17
CA LEU A 139 9.32 11.82 -4.30
C LEU A 139 9.46 12.37 -2.88
N THR A 140 8.81 13.50 -2.54
CA THR A 140 8.99 14.14 -1.22
C THR A 140 8.24 13.43 -0.08
N ASN A 141 7.15 12.74 -0.37
CA ASN A 141 6.27 12.10 0.61
C ASN A 141 6.20 10.58 0.42
N LEU A 142 7.35 9.94 0.27
CA LEU A 142 7.44 8.49 0.16
C LEU A 142 7.70 7.84 1.52
N SER A 143 7.26 6.60 1.66
CA SER A 143 7.59 5.74 2.79
C SER A 143 7.75 4.30 2.32
N PHE A 144 8.60 3.54 3.00
CA PHE A 144 8.77 2.12 2.75
C PHE A 144 8.00 1.31 3.79
N ILE A 145 7.30 0.27 3.36
CA ILE A 145 6.65 -0.70 4.24
C ILE A 145 7.36 -2.03 4.01
N VAL A 146 7.88 -2.61 5.08
CA VAL A 146 8.70 -3.81 5.04
C VAL A 146 8.15 -4.83 6.03
N PRO A 147 8.06 -6.13 5.67
CA PRO A 147 7.72 -7.16 6.64
C PRO A 147 8.72 -7.18 7.80
N SER A 148 8.23 -7.32 9.03
CA SER A 148 9.08 -7.38 10.24
C SER A 148 10.14 -8.49 10.18
N SER A 149 9.87 -9.57 9.42
CA SER A 149 10.82 -10.66 9.18
C SER A 149 12.07 -10.27 8.38
N ASN A 150 12.03 -9.16 7.65
CA ASN A 150 13.13 -8.72 6.79
C ASN A 150 13.92 -7.55 7.38
N VAL A 151 13.58 -7.10 8.58
CA VAL A 151 14.22 -5.95 9.24
C VAL A 151 15.69 -6.23 9.57
N ASP A 152 15.99 -7.43 10.06
CA ASP A 152 17.35 -7.87 10.37
C ASP A 152 18.23 -7.98 9.11
N ASN A 153 17.70 -8.49 8.01
CA ASN A 153 18.37 -8.53 6.71
C ASN A 153 18.74 -7.11 6.24
N LEU A 154 17.79 -6.18 6.29
CA LEU A 154 18.03 -4.80 5.88
C LEU A 154 19.02 -4.07 6.79
N ALA A 155 19.02 -4.39 8.08
CA ALA A 155 19.98 -3.81 9.04
C ALA A 155 21.39 -4.40 8.89
N SER A 156 21.51 -5.66 8.45
CA SER A 156 22.80 -6.32 8.21
C SER A 156 23.37 -6.07 6.82
N THR A 157 22.52 -5.74 5.84
CA THR A 157 22.95 -5.41 4.47
C THR A 157 23.65 -4.06 4.45
N VAL A 158 24.81 -4.00 3.82
CA VAL A 158 25.59 -2.76 3.68
C VAL A 158 25.18 -2.01 2.42
N LYS A 159 25.19 -0.67 2.48
CA LYS A 159 24.89 0.19 1.32
C LYS A 159 25.85 -0.02 0.16
N PHE A 160 27.14 -0.18 0.48
CA PHE A 160 28.19 -0.41 -0.51
C PHE A 160 29.17 -1.45 0.03
N THR A 161 29.67 -2.30 -0.83
CA THR A 161 30.58 -3.41 -0.49
C THR A 161 31.89 -2.95 0.22
N SER A 162 32.26 -1.69 0.07
CA SER A 162 33.48 -1.09 0.67
C SER A 162 33.21 -0.27 1.93
N THR A 163 31.98 -0.14 2.38
CA THR A 163 31.61 0.76 3.49
C THR A 163 30.77 -0.01 4.51
N ALA A 164 31.18 0.01 5.78
CA ALA A 164 30.43 -0.63 6.87
C ALA A 164 29.17 0.15 7.29
N SER A 165 28.49 0.81 6.35
CA SER A 165 27.27 1.57 6.61
C SER A 165 26.05 0.68 6.33
N PRO A 166 25.19 0.41 7.33
CA PRO A 166 23.99 -0.40 7.14
C PRO A 166 23.02 0.28 6.18
N LEU A 167 22.24 -0.53 5.46
CA LEU A 167 21.20 -0.04 4.56
C LEU A 167 20.07 0.63 5.33
N LEU A 168 19.62 0.04 6.42
CA LEU A 168 18.61 0.57 7.31
C LEU A 168 19.25 1.21 8.53
N ASP A 169 19.09 2.52 8.67
CA ASP A 169 19.42 3.24 9.90
C ASP A 169 18.31 3.02 10.93
N LEU A 170 18.53 2.08 11.86
CA LEU A 170 17.56 1.75 12.91
C LEU A 170 17.39 2.93 13.87
N LYS A 171 16.19 3.46 13.93
CA LYS A 171 15.76 4.49 14.89
C LYS A 171 14.40 4.08 15.42
N ALA A 172 14.33 3.55 16.62
CA ALA A 172 13.06 3.22 17.26
C ALA A 172 12.31 4.50 17.59
N GLU A 173 11.31 4.84 16.79
CA GLU A 173 10.40 5.96 17.01
C GLU A 173 8.97 5.47 17.29
N GLN A 174 8.15 6.33 17.90
CA GLN A 174 6.75 5.99 18.11
C GLN A 174 5.98 5.91 16.79
N GLY A 175 4.97 5.04 16.71
CA GLY A 175 4.10 4.92 15.53
C GLY A 175 4.51 3.87 14.49
N GLY A 176 5.34 2.87 14.87
CA GLY A 176 5.71 1.77 13.97
C GLY A 176 6.84 2.09 12.99
N LYS A 177 7.39 3.31 13.04
CA LYS A 177 8.60 3.65 12.29
C LYS A 177 9.79 2.95 12.92
N ILE A 178 10.51 2.15 12.13
CA ILE A 178 11.69 1.38 12.58
C ILE A 178 13.00 2.03 12.20
N GLY A 179 13.01 2.90 11.21
CA GLY A 179 14.23 3.56 10.76
C GLY A 179 14.02 4.35 9.48
N GLU A 180 15.13 4.64 8.82
CA GLU A 180 15.15 5.38 7.56
C GLU A 180 16.07 4.70 6.53
N ILE A 181 15.63 4.68 5.28
CA ILE A 181 16.45 4.28 4.12
C ILE A 181 16.47 5.46 3.15
N MET A 182 17.64 5.94 2.77
CA MET A 182 17.82 7.12 1.89
C MET A 182 17.09 8.39 2.36
N GLY A 183 16.84 8.54 3.68
CA GLY A 183 16.07 9.66 4.23
C GLY A 183 14.56 9.48 4.19
N TYR A 184 14.05 8.37 3.68
CA TYR A 184 12.62 8.02 3.72
C TYR A 184 12.29 7.14 4.92
N PRO A 185 11.17 7.37 5.60
CA PRO A 185 10.76 6.58 6.74
C PRO A 185 10.40 5.14 6.33
N VAL A 186 10.80 4.18 7.18
CA VAL A 186 10.51 2.76 7.03
C VAL A 186 9.59 2.31 8.16
N TYR A 187 8.51 1.64 7.79
CA TYR A 187 7.52 1.06 8.70
C TYR A 187 7.52 -0.48 8.58
N ALA A 188 7.25 -1.18 9.71
CA ALA A 188 7.13 -2.64 9.75
C ALA A 188 5.78 -3.09 10.31
#